data_7f03b5e3068ea743d4fd91f0822a4d7c
#
_entry.id   7f03b5e3068ea743d4fd91f0822a4d7c
#
_cell.length_a   1.000
_cell.length_b   1.000
_cell.length_c   1.000
_cell.angle_alpha   90.00
_cell.angle_beta   90.00
_cell.angle_gamma   90.00
#
_symmetry.space_group_name_H-M   'P 1'
#
loop_
_entity.id
_entity.type
_entity.pdbx_description
1 polymer ?
#
loop_
_entity_poly.entity_id
_entity_poly.type
_entity_poly.pdbx_seq_one_letter_code
_entity_poly.pdbx_strand_id
1 'polypeptide(L)'
;RHRQRAREKVAKINNKTKIEVTDGVLIPARDDSSIFSAWRIAFYGAISVLVLLPVLSPEPYCHVFKFVVGFDEKWNFDFGSSGLIKTFQVTVLSIIFALIIGLLVGLGRISRYTLINRICTVYVEVIRGIPLLVQLFYIYYALAKFVKIMDISAAVIAMAICYGAYISEIFRAGIQSIPKGQMEAALALGMTRSQAIYRII
;
A
#
# COMPACT_ATOMS: atom_id res chain seq x y z
N ARG A 1 -24.08 36.30 -49.43
CA ARG A 1 -24.21 34.81 -49.55
C ARG A 1 -22.90 34.07 -49.15
N HIS A 2 -21.70 34.58 -49.55
CA HIS A 2 -20.43 33.91 -49.25
C HIS A 2 -20.07 33.94 -47.76
N ARG A 3 -20.33 35.04 -47.04
CA ARG A 3 -20.07 35.15 -45.58
C ARG A 3 -21.01 34.30 -44.73
N GLN A 4 -22.23 34.05 -45.16
CA GLN A 4 -23.14 33.15 -44.44
C GLN A 4 -22.72 31.67 -44.55
N ARG A 5 -22.33 31.23 -45.73
CA ARG A 5 -21.80 29.86 -45.94
C ARG A 5 -20.52 29.60 -45.19
N ALA A 6 -19.66 30.63 -45.03
CA ALA A 6 -18.45 30.50 -44.20
C ALA A 6 -18.80 30.36 -42.69
N ARG A 7 -19.77 31.14 -42.21
CA ARG A 7 -20.24 31.03 -40.80
C ARG A 7 -20.91 29.70 -40.51
N GLU A 8 -21.69 29.16 -41.44
CA GLU A 8 -22.29 27.83 -41.29
C GLU A 8 -21.25 26.70 -41.30
N LYS A 9 -20.19 26.82 -42.12
CA LYS A 9 -19.09 25.85 -42.11
C LYS A 9 -18.32 25.92 -40.83
N VAL A 10 -18.03 27.10 -40.30
CA VAL A 10 -17.36 27.29 -39.01
C VAL A 10 -18.21 26.77 -37.84
N ALA A 11 -19.52 27.04 -37.87
CA ALA A 11 -20.46 26.50 -36.86
C ALA A 11 -20.58 24.98 -36.90
N LYS A 12 -20.55 24.36 -38.12
CA LYS A 12 -20.53 22.90 -38.26
C LYS A 12 -19.23 22.27 -37.82
N ILE A 13 -18.10 22.94 -37.98
CA ILE A 13 -16.79 22.48 -37.48
C ILE A 13 -16.76 22.61 -35.96
N ASN A 14 -17.27 23.70 -35.38
CA ASN A 14 -17.29 23.92 -33.94
C ASN A 14 -18.25 22.96 -33.20
N ASN A 15 -19.25 22.41 -33.88
CA ASN A 15 -20.16 21.41 -33.28
C ASN A 15 -19.62 19.97 -33.38
N LYS A 16 -18.59 19.72 -34.21
CA LYS A 16 -17.92 18.43 -34.33
C LYS A 16 -16.68 18.30 -33.45
N THR A 17 -16.06 19.41 -33.12
CA THR A 17 -14.92 19.46 -32.19
C THR A 17 -15.27 20.45 -31.08
N LYS A 18 -15.56 19.97 -29.88
CA LYS A 18 -15.64 20.83 -28.69
C LYS A 18 -14.24 21.41 -28.48
N ILE A 19 -14.04 22.65 -28.93
CA ILE A 19 -12.78 23.36 -28.76
C ILE A 19 -12.96 24.28 -27.55
N GLU A 20 -12.25 24.02 -26.51
CA GLU A 20 -12.18 24.88 -25.33
C GLU A 20 -11.02 25.86 -25.53
N VAL A 21 -11.28 27.16 -25.35
CA VAL A 21 -10.26 28.20 -25.45
C VAL A 21 -9.76 28.49 -24.04
N THR A 22 -8.58 28.00 -23.71
CA THR A 22 -7.89 28.35 -22.46
C THR A 22 -6.61 29.08 -22.84
N ASP A 23 -6.46 30.32 -22.38
CA ASP A 23 -5.26 31.17 -22.55
C ASP A 23 -4.79 31.39 -24.01
N GLY A 24 -5.74 31.48 -24.96
CA GLY A 24 -5.46 31.76 -26.37
C GLY A 24 -4.93 30.56 -27.17
N VAL A 25 -4.82 29.39 -26.58
CA VAL A 25 -4.45 28.15 -27.27
C VAL A 25 -5.69 27.30 -27.50
N LEU A 26 -5.94 26.95 -28.76
CA LEU A 26 -7.02 26.03 -29.16
C LEU A 26 -6.62 24.60 -28.82
N ILE A 27 -7.08 24.09 -27.68
CA ILE A 27 -6.89 22.71 -27.30
C ILE A 27 -8.15 21.94 -27.69
N PRO A 28 -8.07 20.85 -28.47
CA PRO A 28 -9.22 20.00 -28.72
C PRO A 28 -9.71 19.45 -27.38
N ALA A 29 -10.96 19.75 -27.02
CA ALA A 29 -11.56 19.20 -25.81
C ALA A 29 -11.51 17.68 -25.89
N ARG A 30 -10.74 17.07 -25.00
CA ARG A 30 -10.65 15.62 -24.89
C ARG A 30 -12.00 15.10 -24.45
N ASP A 31 -12.60 14.27 -25.27
CA ASP A 31 -13.89 13.66 -24.93
C ASP A 31 -13.67 12.57 -23.87
N ASP A 32 -13.57 13.00 -22.61
CA ASP A 32 -13.36 12.11 -21.47
C ASP A 32 -14.55 11.19 -21.19
N SER A 33 -15.69 11.45 -21.86
CA SER A 33 -16.91 10.64 -21.71
C SER A 33 -16.72 9.20 -22.19
N SER A 34 -15.92 8.99 -23.23
CA SER A 34 -15.63 7.66 -23.77
C SER A 34 -14.72 6.84 -22.85
N ILE A 35 -13.72 7.47 -22.24
CA ILE A 35 -12.80 6.83 -21.29
C ILE A 35 -13.55 6.45 -20.01
N PHE A 36 -14.39 7.37 -19.50
CA PHE A 36 -15.20 7.13 -18.32
C PHE A 36 -16.26 6.04 -18.56
N SER A 37 -16.80 5.95 -19.77
CA SER A 37 -17.71 4.87 -20.18
C SER A 37 -16.99 3.52 -20.27
N ALA A 38 -15.79 3.47 -20.86
CA ALA A 38 -14.99 2.25 -20.96
C ALA A 38 -14.58 1.71 -19.58
N TRP A 39 -14.19 2.58 -18.65
CA TRP A 39 -13.91 2.22 -17.28
C TRP A 39 -15.12 1.63 -16.53
N ARG A 40 -16.30 2.22 -16.73
CA ARG A 40 -17.55 1.68 -16.16
C ARG A 40 -17.88 0.30 -16.71
N ILE A 41 -17.74 0.11 -18.01
CA ILE A 41 -18.00 -1.20 -18.64
C ILE A 41 -17.01 -2.24 -18.12
N ALA A 42 -15.71 -1.90 -18.02
CA ALA A 42 -14.69 -2.79 -17.46
C ALA A 42 -14.98 -3.12 -15.98
N PHE A 43 -15.39 -2.13 -15.19
CA PHE A 43 -15.72 -2.29 -13.77
C PHE A 43 -16.95 -3.19 -13.58
N TYR A 44 -18.05 -2.95 -14.31
CA TYR A 44 -19.23 -3.80 -14.24
C TYR A 44 -18.99 -5.18 -14.83
N GLY A 45 -18.15 -5.29 -15.87
CA GLY A 45 -17.70 -6.56 -16.42
C GLY A 45 -16.92 -7.37 -15.40
N ALA A 46 -15.96 -6.76 -14.69
CA ALA A 46 -15.20 -7.40 -13.64
C ALA A 46 -16.08 -7.84 -12.46
N ILE A 47 -17.02 -7.00 -12.02
CA ILE A 47 -17.99 -7.36 -10.98
C ILE A 47 -18.87 -8.51 -11.44
N SER A 48 -19.37 -8.46 -12.69
CA SER A 48 -20.20 -9.52 -13.26
C SER A 48 -19.46 -10.86 -13.27
N VAL A 49 -18.19 -10.88 -13.69
CA VAL A 49 -17.36 -12.09 -13.66
C VAL A 49 -17.16 -12.58 -12.23
N LEU A 50 -16.88 -11.69 -11.30
CA LEU A 50 -16.65 -12.03 -9.88
C LEU A 50 -17.89 -12.59 -9.19
N VAL A 51 -19.09 -12.16 -9.60
CA VAL A 51 -20.36 -12.69 -9.11
C VAL A 51 -20.78 -13.97 -9.86
N LEU A 52 -20.52 -14.03 -11.16
CA LEU A 52 -20.96 -15.16 -12.00
C LEU A 52 -20.14 -16.42 -11.73
N LEU A 53 -18.83 -16.28 -11.48
CA LEU A 53 -17.96 -17.42 -11.17
C LEU A 53 -18.43 -18.26 -9.98
N PRO A 54 -18.76 -17.69 -8.81
CA PRO A 54 -19.30 -18.45 -7.69
C PRO A 54 -20.65 -19.12 -7.99
N VAL A 55 -21.48 -18.49 -8.83
CA VAL A 55 -22.80 -19.04 -9.20
C VAL A 55 -22.69 -20.23 -10.14
N LEU A 56 -21.74 -20.17 -11.09
CA LEU A 56 -21.54 -21.22 -12.09
C LEU A 56 -20.78 -22.44 -11.53
N SER A 57 -19.89 -22.23 -10.55
CA SER A 57 -19.10 -23.28 -9.92
C SER A 57 -19.03 -23.06 -8.40
N PRO A 58 -20.07 -23.40 -7.64
CA PRO A 58 -20.16 -23.10 -6.21
C PRO A 58 -19.21 -23.93 -5.33
N GLU A 59 -18.82 -25.14 -5.78
CA GLU A 59 -18.01 -26.06 -4.96
C GLU A 59 -16.69 -25.48 -4.47
N PRO A 60 -15.79 -24.93 -5.33
CA PRO A 60 -14.52 -24.37 -4.85
C PRO A 60 -14.71 -23.18 -3.92
N TYR A 61 -15.74 -22.35 -4.16
CA TYR A 61 -16.01 -21.19 -3.30
C TYR A 61 -16.59 -21.61 -1.95
N CYS A 62 -17.38 -22.67 -1.90
CA CYS A 62 -17.90 -23.23 -0.67
C CYS A 62 -16.75 -23.78 0.21
N HIS A 63 -15.77 -24.47 -0.38
CA HIS A 63 -14.58 -24.91 0.34
C HIS A 63 -13.75 -23.74 0.89
N VAL A 64 -13.50 -22.73 0.06
CA VAL A 64 -12.78 -21.51 0.51
C VAL A 64 -13.56 -20.81 1.62
N PHE A 65 -14.87 -20.65 1.48
CA PHE A 65 -15.72 -20.03 2.49
C PHE A 65 -15.67 -20.81 3.83
N LYS A 66 -15.81 -22.13 3.79
CA LYS A 66 -15.71 -22.99 4.98
C LYS A 66 -14.35 -22.81 5.66
N PHE A 67 -13.25 -22.85 4.89
CA PHE A 67 -11.91 -22.65 5.41
C PHE A 67 -11.71 -21.28 6.03
N VAL A 68 -12.17 -20.21 5.35
CA VAL A 68 -12.01 -18.82 5.83
C VAL A 68 -12.79 -18.59 7.11
N VAL A 69 -14.05 -19.06 7.17
CA VAL A 69 -14.92 -18.85 8.33
C VAL A 69 -14.63 -19.85 9.46
N GLY A 70 -14.04 -21.03 9.15
CA GLY A 70 -13.71 -22.07 10.13
C GLY A 70 -14.79 -23.12 10.30
N PHE A 71 -15.53 -23.41 9.22
CA PHE A 71 -16.43 -24.55 9.19
C PHE A 71 -15.70 -25.81 8.74
N ASP A 72 -15.85 -26.89 9.48
CA ASP A 72 -15.43 -28.23 9.08
C ASP A 72 -16.32 -28.77 7.94
N GLU A 73 -15.91 -29.85 7.26
CA GLU A 73 -16.69 -30.51 6.20
C GLU A 73 -18.13 -30.84 6.68
N LYS A 74 -18.30 -31.11 7.95
CA LYS A 74 -19.57 -31.39 8.60
C LYS A 74 -20.34 -30.14 9.08
N TRP A 75 -19.93 -28.94 8.65
CA TRP A 75 -20.50 -27.65 9.08
C TRP A 75 -20.41 -27.38 10.59
N ASN A 76 -19.46 -28.02 11.30
CA ASN A 76 -19.16 -27.63 12.66
C ASN A 76 -18.22 -26.45 12.66
N PHE A 77 -18.53 -25.44 13.47
CA PHE A 77 -17.72 -24.25 13.60
C PHE A 77 -16.58 -24.48 14.60
N ASP A 78 -15.34 -24.37 14.12
CA ASP A 78 -14.15 -24.35 14.99
C ASP A 78 -13.41 -23.02 14.87
N PHE A 79 -13.52 -22.23 15.92
CA PHE A 79 -12.91 -20.90 15.98
C PHE A 79 -11.38 -20.94 15.82
N GLY A 80 -10.72 -21.97 16.33
CA GLY A 80 -9.25 -22.10 16.29
C GLY A 80 -8.70 -22.47 14.92
N SER A 81 -9.48 -23.16 14.08
CA SER A 81 -9.06 -23.60 12.74
C SER A 81 -9.36 -22.58 11.65
N SER A 82 -10.15 -21.55 11.97
CA SER A 82 -10.58 -20.55 10.98
C SER A 82 -9.41 -19.78 10.37
N GLY A 83 -9.35 -19.75 9.05
CA GLY A 83 -8.34 -19.01 8.31
C GLY A 83 -8.37 -17.51 8.61
N LEU A 84 -9.56 -16.96 8.89
CA LEU A 84 -9.74 -15.55 9.25
C LEU A 84 -9.05 -15.21 10.57
N ILE A 85 -9.16 -16.06 11.58
CA ILE A 85 -8.52 -15.84 12.88
C ILE A 85 -7.00 -15.98 12.77
N LYS A 86 -6.53 -16.99 12.05
CA LYS A 86 -5.10 -17.15 11.77
C LYS A 86 -4.55 -15.92 11.04
N THR A 87 -5.26 -15.40 10.05
CA THR A 87 -4.90 -14.17 9.34
C THR A 87 -4.84 -12.99 10.30
N PHE A 88 -5.83 -12.83 11.16
CA PHE A 88 -5.88 -11.76 12.16
C PHE A 88 -4.71 -11.87 13.16
N GLN A 89 -4.42 -13.06 13.67
CA GLN A 89 -3.28 -13.31 14.56
C GLN A 89 -1.96 -12.94 13.89
N VAL A 90 -1.71 -13.43 12.67
CA VAL A 90 -0.50 -13.13 11.91
C VAL A 90 -0.39 -11.62 11.69
N THR A 91 -1.47 -10.96 11.29
CA THR A 91 -1.47 -9.52 11.00
C THR A 91 -1.14 -8.70 12.25
N VAL A 92 -1.83 -8.93 13.36
CA VAL A 92 -1.61 -8.17 14.61
C VAL A 92 -0.19 -8.37 15.14
N LEU A 93 0.29 -9.61 15.20
CA LEU A 93 1.64 -9.89 15.66
C LEU A 93 2.70 -9.27 14.73
N SER A 94 2.50 -9.38 13.41
CA SER A 94 3.42 -8.81 12.42
C SER A 94 3.48 -7.29 12.52
N ILE A 95 2.36 -6.60 12.72
CA ILE A 95 2.33 -5.14 12.88
C ILE A 95 3.08 -4.71 14.12
N ILE A 96 2.89 -5.37 15.25
CA ILE A 96 3.58 -5.05 16.50
C ILE A 96 5.11 -5.16 16.31
N PHE A 97 5.59 -6.27 15.78
CA PHE A 97 7.03 -6.45 15.53
C PHE A 97 7.54 -5.50 14.44
N ALA A 98 6.76 -5.26 13.37
CA ALA A 98 7.13 -4.33 12.31
C ALA A 98 7.26 -2.88 12.82
N LEU A 99 6.40 -2.44 13.75
CA LEU A 99 6.50 -1.12 14.38
C LEU A 99 7.80 -1.00 15.20
N ILE A 100 8.15 -2.03 15.98
CA ILE A 100 9.37 -2.04 16.78
C ILE A 100 10.60 -1.99 15.86
N ILE A 101 10.67 -2.88 14.87
CA ILE A 101 11.78 -2.93 13.90
C ILE A 101 11.84 -1.61 13.13
N GLY A 102 10.70 -1.11 12.63
CA GLY A 102 10.60 0.11 11.86
C GLY A 102 11.08 1.33 12.63
N LEU A 103 10.72 1.45 13.92
CA LEU A 103 11.18 2.53 14.78
C LEU A 103 12.70 2.47 14.99
N LEU A 104 13.23 1.29 15.36
CA LEU A 104 14.67 1.11 15.61
C LEU A 104 15.49 1.41 14.34
N VAL A 105 15.08 0.85 13.21
CA VAL A 105 15.77 1.07 11.92
C VAL A 105 15.60 2.50 11.43
N GLY A 106 14.42 3.11 11.58
CA GLY A 106 14.17 4.50 11.23
C GLY A 106 15.06 5.47 12.01
N LEU A 107 15.16 5.28 13.32
CA LEU A 107 16.06 6.05 14.17
C LEU A 107 17.54 5.77 13.82
N GLY A 108 17.90 4.52 13.53
CA GLY A 108 19.24 4.14 13.08
C GLY A 108 19.67 4.88 11.81
N ARG A 109 18.76 5.07 10.86
CA ARG A 109 19.02 5.81 9.61
C ARG A 109 19.20 7.32 9.79
N ILE A 110 18.71 7.88 10.90
CA ILE A 110 18.91 9.31 11.24
C ILE A 110 20.14 9.47 12.15
N SER A 111 20.69 8.36 12.64
CA SER A 111 21.83 8.38 13.56
C SER A 111 23.05 9.08 12.96
N ARG A 112 23.81 9.76 13.82
CA ARG A 112 25.11 10.38 13.48
C ARG A 112 26.22 9.36 13.23
N TYR A 113 26.05 8.13 13.72
CA TYR A 113 27.02 7.05 13.54
C TYR A 113 26.90 6.46 12.14
N THR A 114 27.92 6.73 11.30
CA THR A 114 27.94 6.33 9.88
C THR A 114 27.73 4.82 9.70
N LEU A 115 28.28 4.00 10.57
CA LEU A 115 28.15 2.54 10.49
C LEU A 115 26.70 2.10 10.69
N ILE A 116 26.02 2.60 11.72
CA ILE A 116 24.62 2.28 12.02
C ILE A 116 23.72 2.74 10.87
N ASN A 117 23.93 3.97 10.42
CA ASN A 117 23.17 4.54 9.28
C ASN A 117 23.30 3.67 8.04
N ARG A 118 24.53 3.26 7.67
CA ARG A 118 24.76 2.42 6.49
C ARG A 118 24.11 1.06 6.61
N ILE A 119 24.25 0.38 7.75
CA ILE A 119 23.63 -0.94 7.98
C ILE A 119 22.10 -0.84 7.85
N CYS A 120 21.48 0.13 8.50
CA CYS A 120 20.04 0.34 8.42
C CYS A 120 19.58 0.70 7.02
N THR A 121 20.36 1.47 6.27
CA THR A 121 20.05 1.84 4.89
C THR A 121 20.10 0.63 3.97
N VAL A 122 21.17 -0.16 4.04
CA VAL A 122 21.30 -1.40 3.24
C VAL A 122 20.16 -2.38 3.55
N TYR A 123 19.81 -2.55 4.83
CA TYR A 123 18.67 -3.37 5.21
C TYR A 123 17.38 -2.93 4.50
N VAL A 124 17.06 -1.63 4.54
CA VAL A 124 15.83 -1.10 3.93
C VAL A 124 15.86 -1.25 2.41
N GLU A 125 16.98 -0.95 1.76
CA GLU A 125 17.12 -1.07 0.30
C GLU A 125 16.98 -2.52 -0.17
N VAL A 126 17.65 -3.45 0.49
CA VAL A 126 17.58 -4.89 0.16
C VAL A 126 16.19 -5.44 0.38
N ILE A 127 15.59 -5.20 1.56
CA ILE A 127 14.28 -5.76 1.89
C ILE A 127 13.20 -5.19 1.00
N ARG A 128 13.21 -3.90 0.70
CA ARG A 128 12.22 -3.28 -0.20
C ARG A 128 12.44 -3.62 -1.67
N GLY A 129 13.64 -4.06 -2.05
CA GLY A 129 13.93 -4.53 -3.41
C GLY A 129 13.44 -5.94 -3.71
N ILE A 130 13.09 -6.73 -2.70
CA ILE A 130 12.64 -8.12 -2.85
C ILE A 130 11.12 -8.19 -2.64
N PRO A 131 10.34 -8.80 -3.56
CA PRO A 131 8.90 -9.00 -3.36
C PRO A 131 8.59 -9.78 -2.08
N LEU A 132 7.57 -9.36 -1.32
CA LEU A 132 7.19 -9.99 -0.05
C LEU A 132 6.99 -11.51 -0.17
N LEU A 133 6.36 -11.97 -1.25
CA LEU A 133 6.11 -13.39 -1.48
C LEU A 133 7.42 -14.20 -1.54
N VAL A 134 8.44 -13.65 -2.22
CA VAL A 134 9.77 -14.29 -2.31
C VAL A 134 10.43 -14.34 -0.93
N GLN A 135 10.34 -13.27 -0.15
CA GLN A 135 10.85 -13.24 1.22
C GLN A 135 10.16 -14.28 2.11
N LEU A 136 8.82 -14.40 1.99
CA LEU A 136 8.04 -15.37 2.74
C LEU A 136 8.49 -16.80 2.41
N PHE A 137 8.61 -17.14 1.13
CA PHE A 137 9.10 -18.47 0.71
C PHE A 137 10.53 -18.72 1.18
N TYR A 138 11.40 -17.74 1.08
CA TYR A 138 12.78 -17.89 1.54
C TYR A 138 12.85 -18.17 3.04
N ILE A 139 12.13 -17.41 3.84
CA ILE A 139 12.10 -17.59 5.30
C ILE A 139 11.45 -18.93 5.65
N TYR A 140 10.31 -19.27 5.01
CA TYR A 140 9.61 -20.51 5.29
C TYR A 140 10.46 -21.75 4.94
N TYR A 141 11.03 -21.81 3.71
CA TYR A 141 11.75 -23.00 3.26
C TYR A 141 13.22 -23.02 3.69
N ALA A 142 13.92 -21.90 3.71
CA ALA A 142 15.33 -21.87 4.05
C ALA A 142 15.53 -21.89 5.58
N LEU A 143 14.76 -21.08 6.32
CA LEU A 143 14.91 -21.01 7.78
C LEU A 143 14.36 -22.25 8.49
N ALA A 144 13.30 -22.86 7.95
CA ALA A 144 12.73 -24.10 8.48
C ALA A 144 13.70 -25.29 8.47
N LYS A 145 14.74 -25.26 7.61
CA LYS A 145 15.80 -26.28 7.63
C LYS A 145 16.74 -26.18 8.83
N PHE A 146 16.92 -24.97 9.35
CA PHE A 146 17.87 -24.70 10.44
C PHE A 146 17.16 -24.59 11.81
N VAL A 147 15.93 -24.08 11.80
CA VAL A 147 15.14 -23.87 13.00
C VAL A 147 13.74 -24.42 12.74
N LYS A 148 13.24 -25.29 13.64
CA LYS A 148 11.84 -25.75 13.58
C LYS A 148 10.92 -24.58 13.93
N ILE A 149 10.60 -23.76 12.91
CA ILE A 149 9.70 -22.62 13.05
C ILE A 149 8.30 -23.10 12.67
N MET A 150 7.32 -22.82 13.52
CA MET A 150 5.91 -23.08 13.22
C MET A 150 5.46 -22.16 12.06
N ASP A 151 4.56 -22.64 11.23
CA ASP A 151 4.08 -21.95 10.01
C ASP A 151 3.64 -20.49 10.26
N ILE A 152 2.89 -20.26 11.33
CA ILE A 152 2.44 -18.91 11.73
C ILE A 152 3.64 -18.03 12.11
N SER A 153 4.61 -18.56 12.83
CA SER A 153 5.80 -17.79 13.25
C SER A 153 6.66 -17.38 12.07
N ALA A 154 6.81 -18.24 11.06
CA ALA A 154 7.53 -17.91 9.83
C ALA A 154 6.86 -16.76 9.06
N ALA A 155 5.54 -16.79 8.97
CA ALA A 155 4.77 -15.72 8.34
C ALA A 155 4.90 -14.39 9.11
N VAL A 156 4.81 -14.42 10.44
CA VAL A 156 4.97 -13.25 11.30
C VAL A 156 6.37 -12.64 11.14
N ILE A 157 7.43 -13.46 11.17
CA ILE A 157 8.81 -12.99 11.01
C ILE A 157 9.02 -12.35 9.63
N ALA A 158 8.57 -13.02 8.56
CA ALA A 158 8.71 -12.49 7.20
C ALA A 158 8.01 -11.15 7.04
N MET A 159 6.75 -11.06 7.49
CA MET A 159 5.98 -9.83 7.43
C MET A 159 6.56 -8.73 8.31
N ALA A 160 7.00 -9.06 9.52
CA ALA A 160 7.62 -8.08 10.44
C ALA A 160 8.89 -7.47 9.84
N ILE A 161 9.75 -8.29 9.25
CA ILE A 161 10.98 -7.83 8.59
C ILE A 161 10.62 -6.95 7.38
N CYS A 162 9.73 -7.41 6.52
CA CYS A 162 9.36 -6.68 5.33
C CYS A 162 8.68 -5.34 5.66
N TYR A 163 7.60 -5.37 6.43
CA TYR A 163 6.88 -4.15 6.79
C TYR A 163 7.66 -3.24 7.71
N GLY A 164 8.57 -3.78 8.55
CA GLY A 164 9.51 -3.00 9.34
C GLY A 164 10.38 -2.09 8.47
N ALA A 165 10.84 -2.56 7.31
CA ALA A 165 11.58 -1.74 6.37
C ALA A 165 10.73 -0.59 5.79
N TYR A 166 9.46 -0.83 5.45
CA TYR A 166 8.55 0.22 4.96
C TYR A 166 8.21 1.22 6.07
N ILE A 167 7.90 0.75 7.27
CA ILE A 167 7.57 1.60 8.43
C ILE A 167 8.77 2.45 8.84
N SER A 168 10.01 1.92 8.72
CA SER A 168 11.22 2.69 9.02
C SER A 168 11.36 3.93 8.12
N GLU A 169 10.94 3.82 6.87
CA GLU A 169 10.93 4.96 5.94
C GLU A 169 9.90 6.01 6.34
N ILE A 170 8.73 5.58 6.81
CA ILE A 170 7.67 6.48 7.30
C ILE A 170 8.18 7.25 8.54
N PHE A 171 8.79 6.56 9.51
CA PHE A 171 9.39 7.22 10.68
C PHE A 171 10.49 8.19 10.28
N ARG A 172 11.40 7.78 9.40
CA ARG A 172 12.46 8.65 8.91
C ARG A 172 11.91 9.90 8.22
N ALA A 173 10.94 9.72 7.31
CA ALA A 173 10.33 10.82 6.58
C ALA A 173 9.56 11.76 7.53
N GLY A 174 8.81 11.22 8.48
CA GLY A 174 8.09 12.01 9.49
C GLY A 174 9.02 12.89 10.32
N ILE A 175 10.12 12.33 10.83
CA ILE A 175 11.10 13.07 11.62
C ILE A 175 11.81 14.14 10.77
N GLN A 176 12.14 13.83 9.53
CA GLN A 176 12.85 14.75 8.64
C GLN A 176 11.95 15.83 8.01
N SER A 177 10.63 15.67 8.04
CA SER A 177 9.69 16.67 7.52
C SER A 177 9.59 17.92 8.39
N ILE A 178 10.08 17.87 9.63
CA ILE A 178 9.97 18.98 10.57
C ILE A 178 11.03 20.02 10.23
N PRO A 179 10.63 21.29 9.97
CA PRO A 179 11.56 22.38 9.70
C PRO A 179 12.52 22.60 10.87
N LYS A 180 13.81 22.75 10.57
CA LYS A 180 14.85 22.99 11.61
C LYS A 180 14.54 24.21 12.48
N GLY A 181 13.92 25.23 11.92
CA GLY A 181 13.51 26.44 12.65
C GLY A 181 12.53 26.18 13.80
N GLN A 182 11.68 25.15 13.71
CA GLN A 182 10.79 24.79 14.83
C GLN A 182 11.59 24.25 16.02
N MET A 183 12.58 23.42 15.74
CA MET A 183 13.48 22.90 16.77
C MET A 183 14.32 24.03 17.40
N GLU A 184 14.83 24.95 16.58
CA GLU A 184 15.61 26.10 17.03
C GLU A 184 14.75 27.05 17.90
N ALA A 185 13.51 27.31 17.46
CA ALA A 185 12.56 28.14 18.22
C ALA A 185 12.22 27.50 19.58
N ALA A 186 12.00 26.19 19.65
CA ALA A 186 11.73 25.49 20.89
C ALA A 186 12.93 25.57 21.87
N LEU A 187 14.14 25.42 21.37
CA LEU A 187 15.34 25.55 22.15
C LEU A 187 15.55 27.00 22.63
N ALA A 188 15.23 28.02 21.80
CA ALA A 188 15.26 29.42 22.19
C ALA A 188 14.25 29.78 23.30
N LEU A 189 13.12 29.08 23.35
CA LEU A 189 12.13 29.15 24.42
C LEU A 189 12.55 28.42 25.72
N GLY A 190 13.78 27.89 25.77
CA GLY A 190 14.32 27.22 26.96
C GLY A 190 13.91 25.74 27.09
N MET A 191 13.31 25.15 26.08
CA MET A 191 13.01 23.71 26.10
C MET A 191 14.30 22.88 26.00
N THR A 192 14.38 21.79 26.73
CA THR A 192 15.42 20.77 26.48
C THR A 192 15.20 20.05 25.15
N ARG A 193 16.24 19.49 24.57
CA ARG A 193 16.12 18.73 23.29
C ARG A 193 15.06 17.63 23.39
N SER A 194 15.01 16.90 24.50
CA SER A 194 14.00 15.84 24.69
C SER A 194 12.59 16.38 24.75
N GLN A 195 12.38 17.51 25.44
CA GLN A 195 11.07 18.17 25.48
C GLN A 195 10.65 18.69 24.11
N ALA A 196 11.58 19.28 23.36
CA ALA A 196 11.32 19.77 22.01
C ALA A 196 10.97 18.61 21.06
N ILE A 197 11.71 17.51 21.11
CA ILE A 197 11.40 16.30 20.34
C ILE A 197 10.00 15.79 20.67
N TYR A 198 9.67 15.60 21.95
CA TYR A 198 8.38 15.05 22.37
C TYR A 198 7.18 15.92 22.00
N ARG A 199 7.36 17.27 21.91
CA ARG A 199 6.26 18.19 21.61
C ARG A 199 6.13 18.59 20.14
N ILE A 200 7.20 18.44 19.36
CA ILE A 200 7.25 18.87 17.95
C ILE A 200 7.20 17.69 17.00
N ILE A 201 7.79 16.55 17.38
CA ILE A 201 7.83 15.31 16.61
C ILE A 201 6.80 14.31 17.14
#